data_ea946e175c9d673cd3cf1901c20d8ed2
#
_entry.id   ea946e175c9d673cd3cf1901c20d8ed2
#
_cell.length_a   1.000
_cell.length_b   1.000
_cell.length_c   1.000
_cell.angle_alpha   90.00
_cell.angle_beta   90.00
_cell.angle_gamma   90.00
#
_symmetry.space_group_name_H-M   'P 1'
#
loop_
_entity.id
_entity.type
_entity.pdbx_description
1 polymer ?
#
loop_
_entity_poly.entity_id
_entity_poly.type
_entity_poly.pdbx_seq_one_letter_code
_entity_poly.pdbx_strand_id
1 'polypeptide(L)'
;MEKLHFTYQDIHRTAQSIAERVKASDFSPDIIVAIGSGGFIPARILRTFLGKPILAVGVSYYDEHDQPTELPHTVQWIEEAERKLAGKRILLVDEVDDSRTTLEYCIRELLRHRPAEIAVAVLHDKLKEKRGVIPTEVKHYFAGERIEDRWVCYPWDATDIDEHDAARLAESAVPAR
;
A
#
# COMPACT_ATOMS: atom_id res chain seq x y z
N MET A 1 3.68 -20.88 7.26
CA MET A 1 2.66 -19.83 7.42
C MET A 1 1.55 -20.11 6.43
N GLU A 2 0.30 -20.09 6.88
CA GLU A 2 -0.85 -20.31 6.02
C GLU A 2 -0.96 -19.20 4.97
N LYS A 3 -1.31 -19.58 3.72
CA LYS A 3 -1.44 -18.64 2.60
C LYS A 3 -2.84 -18.05 2.54
N LEU A 4 -2.96 -16.85 2.01
CA LEU A 4 -4.20 -16.15 1.71
C LEU A 4 -4.09 -15.54 0.33
N HIS A 5 -4.87 -16.06 -0.64
CA HIS A 5 -4.83 -15.60 -2.03
C HIS A 5 -5.91 -14.53 -2.27
N PHE A 6 -5.60 -13.58 -3.13
CA PHE A 6 -6.56 -12.59 -3.65
C PHE A 6 -6.51 -12.57 -5.18
N THR A 7 -7.66 -12.59 -5.81
CA THR A 7 -7.75 -12.42 -7.27
C THR A 7 -7.61 -10.96 -7.68
N TYR A 8 -7.35 -10.68 -8.97
CA TYR A 8 -7.40 -9.30 -9.49
C TYR A 8 -8.76 -8.65 -9.25
N GLN A 9 -9.84 -9.43 -9.27
CA GLN A 9 -11.17 -8.91 -9.00
C GLN A 9 -11.35 -8.50 -7.53
N ASP A 10 -10.82 -9.30 -6.58
CA ASP A 10 -10.79 -8.94 -5.16
C ASP A 10 -10.04 -7.62 -4.96
N ILE A 11 -8.83 -7.51 -5.53
CA ILE A 11 -8.00 -6.31 -5.47
C ILE A 11 -8.74 -5.07 -6.02
N HIS A 12 -9.37 -5.22 -7.18
CA HIS A 12 -10.09 -4.10 -7.80
C HIS A 12 -11.26 -3.61 -6.94
N ARG A 13 -12.04 -4.53 -6.35
CA ARG A 13 -13.16 -4.20 -5.46
C ARG A 13 -12.68 -3.55 -4.16
N THR A 14 -11.59 -4.08 -3.58
CA THR A 14 -10.99 -3.50 -2.37
C THR A 14 -10.48 -2.08 -2.63
N ALA A 15 -9.78 -1.84 -3.75
CA ALA A 15 -9.33 -0.50 -4.13
C ALA A 15 -10.50 0.45 -4.41
N GLN A 16 -11.59 -0.02 -5.04
CA GLN A 16 -12.82 0.76 -5.23
C GLN A 16 -13.41 1.19 -3.88
N SER A 17 -13.55 0.28 -2.93
CA SER A 17 -14.05 0.57 -1.58
C SER A 17 -13.18 1.62 -0.87
N ILE A 18 -11.86 1.52 -0.99
CA ILE A 18 -10.94 2.54 -0.46
C ILE A 18 -11.23 3.91 -1.10
N ALA A 19 -11.35 3.97 -2.42
CA ALA A 19 -11.61 5.22 -3.13
C ALA A 19 -12.95 5.86 -2.72
N GLU A 20 -13.99 5.06 -2.50
CA GLU A 20 -15.29 5.53 -2.02
C GLU A 20 -15.18 6.15 -0.62
N ARG A 21 -14.41 5.53 0.28
CA ARG A 21 -14.15 6.06 1.63
C ARG A 21 -13.29 7.32 1.60
N VAL A 22 -12.29 7.41 0.72
CA VAL A 22 -11.52 8.64 0.50
C VAL A 22 -12.44 9.77 0.08
N LYS A 23 -13.33 9.53 -0.90
CA LYS A 23 -14.30 10.53 -1.39
C LYS A 23 -15.32 10.95 -0.33
N ALA A 24 -15.68 10.06 0.57
CA ALA A 24 -16.64 10.32 1.65
C ALA A 24 -16.01 11.03 2.85
N SER A 25 -14.67 11.08 2.93
CA SER A 25 -13.93 11.75 4.00
C SER A 25 -13.73 13.24 3.71
N ASP A 26 -13.18 13.96 4.66
CA ASP A 26 -12.73 15.36 4.50
C ASP A 26 -11.34 15.48 3.83
N PHE A 27 -10.67 14.33 3.56
CA PHE A 27 -9.42 14.27 2.83
C PHE A 27 -9.65 14.23 1.31
N SER A 28 -9.04 15.15 0.59
CA SER A 28 -9.04 15.15 -0.88
C SER A 28 -7.61 15.22 -1.42
N PRO A 29 -7.05 14.14 -1.96
CA PRO A 29 -5.68 14.13 -2.42
C PRO A 29 -5.45 15.02 -3.65
N ASP A 30 -4.28 15.63 -3.72
CA ASP A 30 -3.78 16.30 -4.93
C ASP A 30 -2.97 15.33 -5.79
N ILE A 31 -2.33 14.34 -5.12
CA ILE A 31 -1.41 13.40 -5.74
C ILE A 31 -1.44 12.05 -5.00
N ILE A 32 -1.24 10.98 -5.75
CA ILE A 32 -1.02 9.63 -5.22
C ILE A 32 0.48 9.35 -5.27
N VAL A 33 1.04 8.85 -4.18
CA VAL A 33 2.42 8.34 -4.14
C VAL A 33 2.36 6.83 -3.91
N ALA A 34 2.83 6.07 -4.88
CA ALA A 34 2.87 4.61 -4.83
C ALA A 34 4.21 4.12 -4.27
N ILE A 35 4.18 3.23 -3.30
CA ILE A 35 5.38 2.52 -2.82
C ILE A 35 5.62 1.34 -3.75
N GLY A 36 6.72 1.36 -4.46
CA GLY A 36 7.08 0.29 -5.41
C GLY A 36 7.75 -0.90 -4.73
N SER A 37 7.47 -2.10 -5.26
CA SER A 37 6.62 -2.33 -6.45
C SER A 37 5.18 -2.71 -6.11
N GLY A 38 4.88 -3.22 -4.90
CA GLY A 38 3.57 -3.74 -4.51
C GLY A 38 2.44 -2.72 -4.62
N GLY A 39 2.71 -1.46 -4.25
CA GLY A 39 1.73 -0.37 -4.34
C GLY A 39 1.41 0.12 -5.75
N PHE A 40 2.11 -0.32 -6.81
CA PHE A 40 1.89 0.18 -8.17
C PHE A 40 0.50 -0.15 -8.71
N ILE A 41 0.07 -1.40 -8.58
CA ILE A 41 -1.24 -1.85 -9.08
C ILE A 41 -2.38 -1.21 -8.27
N PRO A 42 -2.39 -1.23 -6.93
CA PRO A 42 -3.37 -0.50 -6.14
C PRO A 42 -3.47 0.98 -6.49
N ALA A 43 -2.34 1.68 -6.60
CA ALA A 43 -2.32 3.09 -6.96
C ALA A 43 -2.90 3.34 -8.35
N ARG A 44 -2.59 2.47 -9.33
CA ARG A 44 -3.15 2.58 -10.68
C ARG A 44 -4.67 2.42 -10.68
N ILE A 45 -5.20 1.51 -9.89
CA ILE A 45 -6.65 1.32 -9.76
C ILE A 45 -7.28 2.54 -9.07
N LEU A 46 -6.72 2.98 -7.93
CA LEU A 46 -7.20 4.16 -7.20
C LEU A 46 -7.24 5.42 -8.07
N ARG A 47 -6.25 5.60 -8.96
CA ARG A 47 -6.26 6.69 -9.93
C ARG A 47 -7.52 6.70 -10.80
N THR A 48 -8.01 5.54 -11.20
CA THR A 48 -9.24 5.44 -12.02
C THR A 48 -10.44 6.09 -11.32
N PHE A 49 -10.55 5.89 -10.01
CA PHE A 49 -11.65 6.41 -9.22
C PHE A 49 -11.44 7.86 -8.73
N LEU A 50 -10.21 8.22 -8.41
CA LEU A 50 -9.87 9.51 -7.80
C LEU A 50 -9.43 10.57 -8.81
N GLY A 51 -9.01 10.20 -10.02
CA GLY A 51 -8.60 11.12 -11.08
C GLY A 51 -7.31 11.89 -10.77
N LYS A 52 -6.42 11.35 -9.90
CA LYS A 52 -5.21 12.05 -9.45
C LYS A 52 -3.95 11.48 -10.09
N PRO A 53 -2.91 12.32 -10.34
CA PRO A 53 -1.64 11.84 -10.85
C PRO A 53 -0.94 10.92 -9.85
N ILE A 54 -0.10 10.02 -10.37
CA ILE A 54 0.70 9.10 -9.55
C ILE A 54 2.17 9.49 -9.69
N LEU A 55 2.87 9.57 -8.56
CA LEU A 55 4.31 9.47 -8.46
C LEU A 55 4.67 8.16 -7.75
N ALA A 56 5.87 7.65 -7.99
CA ALA A 56 6.33 6.39 -7.41
C ALA A 56 7.62 6.60 -6.62
N VAL A 57 7.73 5.85 -5.52
CA VAL A 57 8.95 5.71 -4.74
C VAL A 57 9.30 4.24 -4.64
N GLY A 58 10.58 3.91 -4.61
CA GLY A 58 11.07 2.56 -4.38
C GLY A 58 11.79 2.49 -3.05
N VAL A 59 11.37 1.56 -2.20
CA VAL A 59 11.97 1.29 -0.89
C VAL A 59 12.24 -0.19 -0.78
N SER A 60 13.42 -0.56 -0.28
CA SER A 60 13.82 -1.94 -0.08
C SER A 60 14.27 -2.18 1.36
N TYR A 61 14.01 -3.40 1.81
CA TYR A 61 14.55 -3.97 3.05
C TYR A 61 15.78 -4.86 2.81
N TYR A 62 16.18 -5.01 1.55
CA TYR A 62 17.28 -5.85 1.12
C TYR A 62 18.34 -5.00 0.45
N ASP A 63 19.60 -5.29 0.75
CA ASP A 63 20.73 -4.65 0.09
C ASP A 63 20.96 -5.22 -1.34
N GLU A 64 22.02 -4.76 -1.99
CA GLU A 64 22.40 -5.19 -3.34
C GLU A 64 22.86 -6.67 -3.43
N HIS A 65 22.99 -7.34 -2.29
CA HIS A 65 23.35 -8.76 -2.17
C HIS A 65 22.18 -9.62 -1.64
N ASP A 66 20.95 -9.10 -1.71
CA ASP A 66 19.73 -9.76 -1.18
C ASP A 66 19.80 -10.08 0.33
N GLN A 67 20.62 -9.32 1.10
CA GLN A 67 20.67 -9.48 2.54
C GLN A 67 19.70 -8.51 3.23
N PRO A 68 18.93 -8.98 4.24
CA PRO A 68 18.03 -8.11 4.99
C PRO A 68 18.79 -6.96 5.65
N THR A 69 18.31 -5.75 5.48
CA THR A 69 18.82 -4.56 6.18
C THR A 69 18.05 -4.33 7.48
N GLU A 70 18.68 -3.66 8.45
CA GLU A 70 18.02 -3.34 9.73
C GLU A 70 16.89 -2.33 9.55
N LEU A 71 17.05 -1.41 8.60
CA LEU A 71 16.09 -0.36 8.29
C LEU A 71 15.81 -0.33 6.78
N PRO A 72 14.60 0.11 6.37
CA PRO A 72 14.33 0.36 4.96
C PRO A 72 15.26 1.42 4.41
N HIS A 73 15.60 1.31 3.13
CA HIS A 73 16.37 2.34 2.43
C HIS A 73 15.73 2.67 1.09
N THR A 74 15.97 3.89 0.63
CA THR A 74 15.48 4.37 -0.66
C THR A 74 16.27 3.76 -1.80
N VAL A 75 15.56 3.09 -2.72
CA VAL A 75 16.10 2.62 -4.00
C VAL A 75 15.82 3.64 -5.11
N GLN A 76 14.64 4.25 -5.07
CA GLN A 76 14.21 5.30 -6.01
C GLN A 76 13.37 6.34 -5.26
N TRP A 77 13.61 7.62 -5.56
CA TRP A 77 12.84 8.72 -4.98
C TRP A 77 12.30 9.65 -6.07
N ILE A 78 11.41 10.56 -5.66
CA ILE A 78 10.79 11.53 -6.54
C ILE A 78 11.79 12.62 -6.89
N GLU A 79 12.07 12.79 -8.17
CA GLU A 79 12.88 13.88 -8.66
C GLU A 79 12.20 15.24 -8.39
N GLU A 80 12.95 16.26 -7.96
CA GLU A 80 12.44 17.57 -7.55
C GLU A 80 11.33 17.47 -6.46
N ALA A 81 11.50 16.58 -5.48
CA ALA A 81 10.50 16.28 -4.47
C ALA A 81 9.99 17.53 -3.75
N GLU A 82 10.88 18.49 -3.42
CA GLU A 82 10.54 19.75 -2.78
C GLU A 82 9.50 20.54 -3.59
N ARG A 83 9.67 20.59 -4.91
CA ARG A 83 8.76 21.32 -5.80
C ARG A 83 7.44 20.58 -6.02
N LYS A 84 7.52 19.25 -6.15
CA LYS A 84 6.37 18.41 -6.50
C LYS A 84 5.47 18.11 -5.29
N LEU A 85 6.01 18.05 -4.08
CA LEU A 85 5.31 17.60 -2.88
C LEU A 85 4.95 18.73 -1.91
N ALA A 86 5.69 19.85 -1.89
CA ALA A 86 5.42 20.94 -0.97
C ALA A 86 3.99 21.47 -1.10
N GLY A 87 3.29 21.56 0.02
CA GLY A 87 1.91 22.03 0.09
C GLY A 87 0.86 21.13 -0.55
N LYS A 88 1.23 19.91 -0.98
CA LYS A 88 0.31 18.93 -1.58
C LYS A 88 -0.30 18.02 -0.51
N ARG A 89 -1.55 17.60 -0.75
CA ARG A 89 -2.20 16.53 -0.01
C ARG A 89 -1.89 15.21 -0.71
N ILE A 90 -1.16 14.35 -0.02
CA ILE A 90 -0.58 13.12 -0.57
C ILE A 90 -1.39 11.92 -0.06
N LEU A 91 -1.85 11.06 -0.98
CA LEU A 91 -2.33 9.72 -0.67
C LEU A 91 -1.18 8.74 -0.92
N LEU A 92 -0.55 8.28 0.16
CA LEU A 92 0.49 7.26 0.12
C LEU A 92 -0.16 5.87 0.01
N VAL A 93 0.24 5.09 -0.99
CA VAL A 93 -0.41 3.82 -1.33
C VAL A 93 0.60 2.67 -1.30
N ASP A 94 0.24 1.61 -0.59
CA ASP A 94 0.95 0.32 -0.58
C ASP A 94 -0.06 -0.83 -0.69
N GLU A 95 0.39 -2.05 -0.97
CA GLU A 95 -0.48 -3.23 -1.04
C GLU A 95 -0.83 -3.76 0.35
N VAL A 96 0.15 -3.82 1.26
CA VAL A 96 -0.04 -4.43 2.57
C VAL A 96 0.72 -3.69 3.68
N ASP A 97 0.01 -3.42 4.76
CA ASP A 97 0.62 -3.00 6.03
C ASP A 97 0.93 -4.25 6.86
N ASP A 98 2.15 -4.79 6.70
CA ASP A 98 2.63 -5.94 7.45
C ASP A 98 3.28 -5.50 8.78
N SER A 99 4.53 -5.11 8.74
CA SER A 99 5.27 -4.61 9.91
C SER A 99 5.13 -3.10 10.13
N ARG A 100 4.59 -2.37 9.17
CA ARG A 100 4.45 -0.90 9.14
C ARG A 100 5.75 -0.11 8.97
N THR A 101 6.89 -0.78 8.95
CA THR A 101 8.20 -0.10 8.89
C THR A 101 8.44 0.62 7.57
N THR A 102 8.02 0.04 6.45
CA THR A 102 8.09 0.70 5.14
C THR A 102 7.19 1.93 5.08
N LEU A 103 5.95 1.83 5.59
CA LEU A 103 5.03 2.96 5.64
C LEU A 103 5.59 4.10 6.52
N GLU A 104 6.06 3.79 7.72
CA GLU A 104 6.68 4.77 8.60
C GLU A 104 7.85 5.48 7.92
N TYR A 105 8.75 4.72 7.31
CA TYR A 105 9.90 5.27 6.59
C TYR A 105 9.46 6.22 5.48
N CYS A 106 8.56 5.79 4.60
CA CYS A 106 8.07 6.62 3.50
C CYS A 106 7.36 7.89 3.99
N ILE A 107 6.54 7.78 5.02
CA ILE A 107 5.85 8.94 5.60
C ILE A 107 6.85 9.96 6.14
N ARG A 108 7.86 9.51 6.91
CA ARG A 108 8.89 10.39 7.46
C ARG A 108 9.71 11.08 6.37
N GLU A 109 10.06 10.36 5.30
CA GLU A 109 10.75 10.95 4.15
C GLU A 109 9.86 11.98 3.42
N LEU A 110 8.59 11.68 3.20
CA LEU A 110 7.64 12.61 2.57
C LEU A 110 7.44 13.88 3.41
N LEU A 111 7.36 13.77 4.73
CA LEU A 111 7.18 14.91 5.65
C LEU A 111 8.33 15.93 5.55
N ARG A 112 9.54 15.52 5.18
CA ARG A 112 10.68 16.42 4.96
C ARG A 112 10.43 17.43 3.83
N HIS A 113 9.56 17.10 2.89
CA HIS A 113 9.20 17.95 1.76
C HIS A 113 7.99 18.87 2.05
N ARG A 114 7.57 18.95 3.30
CA ARG A 114 6.50 19.86 3.78
C ARG A 114 5.19 19.74 2.99
N PRO A 115 4.63 18.54 2.83
CA PRO A 115 3.29 18.41 2.27
C PRO A 115 2.25 19.10 3.17
N ALA A 116 1.10 19.45 2.61
CA ALA A 116 0.00 19.99 3.40
C ALA A 116 -0.64 18.92 4.29
N GLU A 117 -0.73 17.69 3.76
CA GLU A 117 -1.32 16.55 4.47
C GLU A 117 -0.83 15.24 3.84
N ILE A 118 -0.73 14.18 4.65
CA ILE A 118 -0.50 12.82 4.20
C ILE A 118 -1.61 11.93 4.74
N ALA A 119 -2.24 11.16 3.85
CA ALA A 119 -3.09 10.04 4.18
C ALA A 119 -2.47 8.74 3.66
N VAL A 120 -2.80 7.62 4.27
CA VAL A 120 -2.32 6.29 3.88
C VAL A 120 -3.49 5.46 3.35
N ALA A 121 -3.26 4.73 2.28
CA ALA A 121 -4.17 3.71 1.77
C ALA A 121 -3.41 2.39 1.55
N VAL A 122 -3.93 1.30 2.10
CA VAL A 122 -3.41 -0.05 1.89
C VAL A 122 -4.56 -0.99 1.53
N LEU A 123 -4.32 -1.96 0.65
CA LEU A 123 -5.35 -2.96 0.37
C LEU A 123 -5.61 -3.80 1.62
N HIS A 124 -4.56 -4.27 2.28
CA HIS A 124 -4.67 -5.14 3.42
C HIS A 124 -3.86 -4.63 4.62
N ASP A 125 -4.48 -4.66 5.80
CA ASP A 125 -3.83 -4.40 7.09
C ASP A 125 -3.81 -5.69 7.90
N LYS A 126 -2.62 -6.24 8.14
CA LYS A 126 -2.45 -7.46 8.94
C LYS A 126 -2.70 -7.19 10.42
N LEU A 127 -3.55 -7.99 11.03
CA LEU A 127 -3.86 -7.93 12.46
C LEU A 127 -2.73 -8.58 13.28
N LYS A 128 -1.68 -7.82 13.47
CA LYS A 128 -0.50 -8.21 14.26
C LYS A 128 0.11 -7.00 14.93
N GLU A 129 1.00 -7.24 15.89
CA GLU A 129 1.84 -6.19 16.46
C GLU A 129 2.71 -5.55 15.37
N LYS A 130 2.65 -4.23 15.29
CA LYS A 130 3.41 -3.45 14.32
C LYS A 130 4.73 -2.97 14.94
N ARG A 131 5.82 -3.08 14.18
CA ARG A 131 7.12 -2.52 14.57
C ARG A 131 7.18 -1.02 14.29
N GLY A 132 6.64 -0.61 13.15
CA GLY A 132 6.58 0.79 12.76
C GLY A 132 5.36 1.50 13.32
N VAL A 133 5.43 2.83 13.34
CA VAL A 133 4.39 3.73 13.85
C VAL A 133 3.91 4.63 12.73
N ILE A 134 2.59 4.85 12.63
CA ILE A 134 2.06 5.93 11.80
C ILE A 134 2.27 7.23 12.57
N PRO A 135 3.05 8.20 12.02
CA PRO A 135 3.23 9.50 12.64
C PRO A 135 1.90 10.22 12.88
N THR A 136 1.82 10.99 13.94
CA THR A 136 0.59 11.70 14.37
C THR A 136 0.10 12.76 13.39
N GLU A 137 0.97 13.19 12.48
CA GLU A 137 0.67 14.08 11.37
C GLU A 137 -0.28 13.43 10.33
N VAL A 138 -0.30 12.08 10.26
CA VAL A 138 -1.20 11.33 9.39
C VAL A 138 -2.54 11.14 10.10
N LYS A 139 -3.58 11.81 9.61
CA LYS A 139 -4.91 11.78 10.23
C LYS A 139 -5.85 10.75 9.59
N HIS A 140 -5.55 10.33 8.36
CA HIS A 140 -6.38 9.40 7.58
C HIS A 140 -5.59 8.15 7.23
N TYR A 141 -6.17 7.00 7.61
CA TYR A 141 -5.64 5.68 7.29
C TYR A 141 -6.77 4.81 6.73
N PHE A 142 -6.69 4.50 5.43
CA PHE A 142 -7.68 3.76 4.68
C PHE A 142 -7.19 2.34 4.40
N ALA A 143 -7.45 1.40 5.30
CA ALA A 143 -7.23 -0.01 5.03
C ALA A 143 -8.44 -0.59 4.30
N GLY A 144 -8.24 -1.31 3.21
CA GLY A 144 -9.31 -1.99 2.48
C GLY A 144 -9.92 -3.08 3.33
N GLU A 145 -9.12 -4.08 3.67
CA GLU A 145 -9.49 -5.19 4.53
C GLU A 145 -8.49 -5.35 5.67
N ARG A 146 -8.97 -5.75 6.85
CA ARG A 146 -8.13 -6.23 7.94
C ARG A 146 -8.10 -7.73 7.89
N ILE A 147 -6.90 -8.29 7.84
CA ILE A 147 -6.66 -9.71 7.67
C ILE A 147 -5.79 -10.28 8.79
N GLU A 148 -5.95 -11.56 9.07
CA GLU A 148 -5.06 -12.29 9.98
C GLU A 148 -3.61 -12.25 9.48
N ASP A 149 -2.64 -12.50 10.37
CA ASP A 149 -1.21 -12.57 10.01
C ASP A 149 -0.91 -13.86 9.23
N ARG A 150 -1.30 -13.87 7.97
CA ARG A 150 -1.09 -14.94 6.99
C ARG A 150 -0.17 -14.47 5.88
N TRP A 151 0.39 -15.40 5.11
CA TRP A 151 1.16 -15.04 3.92
C TRP A 151 0.23 -14.63 2.79
N VAL A 152 0.22 -13.35 2.45
CA VAL A 152 -0.62 -12.84 1.36
C VAL A 152 0.01 -13.18 0.02
N CYS A 153 -0.77 -13.84 -0.84
CA CYS A 153 -0.42 -14.15 -2.22
C CYS A 153 -1.21 -13.22 -3.14
N TYR A 154 -0.50 -12.30 -3.77
CA TYR A 154 -1.11 -11.38 -4.71
C TYR A 154 -1.08 -11.93 -6.15
N PRO A 155 -2.08 -11.60 -6.98
CA PRO A 155 -2.16 -12.15 -8.35
C PRO A 155 -1.05 -11.67 -9.26
N TRP A 156 -0.43 -10.53 -8.99
CA TRP A 156 0.70 -10.02 -9.78
C TRP A 156 2.02 -10.73 -9.49
N ASP A 157 2.11 -11.54 -8.44
CA ASP A 157 3.27 -12.40 -8.12
C ASP A 157 3.08 -13.82 -8.65
N ALA A 158 1.91 -14.14 -9.20
CA ALA A 158 1.61 -15.47 -9.72
C ALA A 158 2.30 -15.72 -11.07
N THR A 159 2.98 -16.86 -11.19
CA THR A 159 3.53 -17.35 -12.46
C THR A 159 2.48 -18.15 -13.28
N ASP A 160 1.46 -18.67 -12.59
CA ASP A 160 0.27 -19.32 -13.18
C ASP A 160 -0.96 -18.70 -12.52
N ILE A 161 -1.69 -17.89 -13.27
CA ILE A 161 -2.84 -17.15 -12.76
C ILE A 161 -4.06 -18.06 -12.54
N ASP A 162 -4.21 -19.10 -13.35
CA ASP A 162 -5.34 -20.03 -13.23
C ASP A 162 -5.19 -20.89 -11.97
N GLU A 163 -3.96 -21.36 -11.67
CA GLU A 163 -3.65 -22.06 -10.40
C GLU A 163 -3.86 -21.16 -9.19
N HIS A 164 -3.43 -19.90 -9.29
CA HIS A 164 -3.62 -18.89 -8.23
C HIS A 164 -5.11 -18.66 -7.93
N ASP A 165 -5.93 -18.46 -8.96
CA ASP A 165 -7.37 -18.21 -8.79
C ASP A 165 -8.09 -19.46 -8.27
N ALA A 166 -7.67 -20.67 -8.70
CA ALA A 166 -8.18 -21.93 -8.15
C ALA A 166 -7.87 -22.08 -6.66
N ALA A 167 -6.67 -21.69 -6.21
CA ALA A 167 -6.30 -21.67 -4.78
C ALA A 167 -7.22 -20.74 -3.97
N ARG A 168 -7.49 -19.54 -4.48
CA ARG A 168 -8.44 -18.59 -3.86
C ARG A 168 -9.85 -19.17 -3.70
N LEU A 169 -10.35 -19.85 -4.73
CA LEU A 169 -11.66 -20.49 -4.70
C LEU A 169 -11.72 -21.60 -3.65
N ALA A 170 -10.68 -22.41 -3.54
CA ALA A 170 -10.59 -23.49 -2.56
C ALA A 170 -10.58 -22.96 -1.12
N GLU A 171 -9.89 -21.85 -0.85
CA GLU A 171 -9.89 -21.18 0.46
C GLU A 171 -11.29 -20.67 0.86
N SER A 172 -12.04 -20.14 -0.11
CA SER A 172 -13.40 -19.62 0.11
C SER A 172 -14.43 -20.72 0.36
N ALA A 173 -14.15 -21.96 -0.03
CA ALA A 173 -15.03 -23.11 0.17
C ALA A 173 -14.90 -23.76 1.56
N VAL A 174 -13.86 -23.39 2.33
CA VAL A 174 -13.68 -23.87 3.72
C VAL A 174 -14.49 -22.99 4.65
N PRO A 175 -15.52 -23.50 5.35
CA PRO A 175 -16.27 -22.67 6.31
C PRO A 175 -15.36 -22.16 7.41
N ALA A 176 -15.51 -20.90 7.79
CA ALA A 176 -14.84 -20.33 8.95
C ALA A 176 -15.12 -21.19 10.18
N ARG A 177 -14.06 -21.69 10.84
CA ARG A 177 -14.14 -22.46 12.07
C ARG A 177 -14.45 -21.59 13.27
#